data_73d4b4ebb4d769edbc0dbd53b0ce0df6
#
_entry.id   73d4b4ebb4d769edbc0dbd53b0ce0df6
#
_cell.length_a   1.000
_cell.length_b   1.000
_cell.length_c   1.000
_cell.angle_alpha   90.00
_cell.angle_beta   90.00
_cell.angle_gamma   90.00
#
_symmetry.space_group_name_H-M   'P 1'
#
loop_
_entity.id
_entity.type
_entity.pdbx_description
1 polymer ?
#
loop_
_entity_poly.entity_id
_entity_poly.type
_entity_poly.pdbx_seq_one_letter_code
_entity_poly.pdbx_strand_id
1 'polypeptide(L)'
;MAKALSIAQRTIAKREERIKQLEAENVSKQSTIDYQAEEIKKAAPKVNYYDTTLQSVNTQTATQVAKSIGMDAQKLNKHLKEAGIIYYQSGQWLLKQPYASWHLHATRTQTYTRSDGSTGTSTYTVWTEKGKRFIVALHECGWKVKDAIRKIKGDTVAA
;
A
#
# COMPACT_ATOMS: atom_id res chain seq x y z
N MET A 1 64.33 18.35 7.48
CA MET A 1 63.57 18.61 6.23
C MET A 1 63.27 17.31 5.45
N ALA A 2 64.22 16.43 5.15
CA ALA A 2 64.01 15.21 4.34
C ALA A 2 62.95 14.21 4.88
N LYS A 3 62.86 13.99 6.20
CA LYS A 3 61.88 13.08 6.80
C LYS A 3 60.42 13.56 6.66
N ALA A 4 60.14 14.87 6.76
CA ALA A 4 58.81 15.42 6.60
C ALA A 4 58.33 15.28 5.15
N LEU A 5 59.21 15.46 4.18
CA LEU A 5 58.90 15.30 2.75
C LEU A 5 58.53 13.85 2.41
N SER A 6 59.26 12.88 2.97
CA SER A 6 58.99 11.44 2.74
C SER A 6 57.69 10.97 3.36
N ILE A 7 57.27 11.53 4.52
CA ILE A 7 55.99 11.26 5.15
C ILE A 7 54.82 11.84 4.32
N ALA A 8 54.99 13.07 3.83
CA ALA A 8 54.01 13.70 2.96
C ALA A 8 53.81 12.92 1.66
N GLN A 9 54.92 12.49 0.99
CA GLN A 9 54.83 11.66 -0.22
C GLN A 9 54.13 10.32 0.00
N ARG A 10 54.40 9.62 1.12
CA ARG A 10 53.71 8.37 1.49
C ARG A 10 52.23 8.60 1.75
N THR A 11 51.89 9.71 2.36
CA THR A 11 50.48 10.06 2.64
C THR A 11 49.74 10.37 1.34
N ILE A 12 50.36 11.08 0.42
CA ILE A 12 49.77 11.37 -0.90
C ILE A 12 49.55 10.06 -1.67
N ALA A 13 50.55 9.19 -1.76
CA ALA A 13 50.43 7.91 -2.45
C ALA A 13 49.32 7.03 -1.90
N LYS A 14 49.17 6.96 -0.56
CA LYS A 14 48.05 6.24 0.08
C LYS A 14 46.70 6.85 -0.24
N ARG A 15 46.59 8.16 -0.31
CA ARG A 15 45.34 8.85 -0.67
C ARG A 15 44.99 8.64 -2.13
N GLU A 16 45.95 8.68 -3.03
CA GLU A 16 45.74 8.41 -4.45
C GLU A 16 45.27 6.97 -4.70
N GLU A 17 45.87 6.00 -4.02
CA GLU A 17 45.41 4.61 -4.08
C GLU A 17 44.00 4.44 -3.53
N ARG A 18 43.67 5.12 -2.42
CA ARG A 18 42.34 5.10 -1.87
C ARG A 18 41.31 5.76 -2.80
N ILE A 19 41.68 6.85 -3.48
CA ILE A 19 40.83 7.50 -4.48
C ILE A 19 40.53 6.54 -5.62
N LYS A 20 41.53 5.87 -6.18
CA LYS A 20 41.33 4.85 -7.23
C LYS A 20 40.43 3.71 -6.81
N GLN A 21 40.57 3.24 -5.57
CA GLN A 21 39.70 2.20 -5.03
C GLN A 21 38.22 2.69 -4.91
N LEU A 22 38.02 3.90 -4.40
CA LEU A 22 36.70 4.49 -4.27
C LEU A 22 36.03 4.78 -5.62
N GLU A 23 36.80 5.22 -6.60
CA GLU A 23 36.33 5.44 -7.98
C GLU A 23 35.88 4.12 -8.62
N ALA A 24 36.68 3.05 -8.49
CA ALA A 24 36.30 1.73 -8.98
C ALA A 24 35.06 1.17 -8.29
N GLU A 25 34.98 1.36 -6.97
CA GLU A 25 33.79 0.97 -6.19
C GLU A 25 32.55 1.77 -6.61
N ASN A 26 32.69 3.07 -6.85
CA ASN A 26 31.59 3.91 -7.31
C ASN A 26 31.09 3.51 -8.70
N VAL A 27 31.98 3.20 -9.64
CA VAL A 27 31.61 2.69 -10.97
C VAL A 27 30.82 1.37 -10.85
N SER A 28 31.30 0.46 -10.01
CA SER A 28 30.60 -0.81 -9.76
C SER A 28 29.22 -0.61 -9.13
N LYS A 29 29.11 0.29 -8.14
CA LYS A 29 27.83 0.63 -7.53
C LYS A 29 26.88 1.29 -8.52
N GLN A 30 27.37 2.18 -9.37
CA GLN A 30 26.55 2.83 -10.38
C GLN A 30 25.99 1.82 -11.39
N SER A 31 26.79 0.88 -11.87
CA SER A 31 26.30 -0.18 -12.77
C SER A 31 25.25 -1.08 -12.11
N THR A 32 25.37 -1.34 -10.81
CA THR A 32 24.35 -2.08 -10.04
C THR A 32 23.06 -1.29 -9.90
N ILE A 33 23.13 0.01 -9.63
CA ILE A 33 21.97 0.90 -9.54
C ILE A 33 21.24 0.97 -10.87
N ASP A 34 21.98 1.11 -11.98
CA ASP A 34 21.40 1.18 -13.32
C ASP A 34 20.68 -0.13 -13.68
N TYR A 35 21.30 -1.28 -13.36
CA TYR A 35 20.66 -2.59 -13.53
C TYR A 35 19.39 -2.73 -12.70
N GLN A 36 19.41 -2.36 -11.41
CA GLN A 36 18.25 -2.41 -10.54
C GLN A 36 17.14 -1.45 -11.01
N ALA A 37 17.50 -0.27 -11.51
CA ALA A 37 16.54 0.69 -12.04
C ALA A 37 15.83 0.12 -13.30
N GLU A 38 16.55 -0.58 -14.18
CA GLU A 38 15.94 -1.26 -15.32
C GLU A 38 15.02 -2.40 -14.89
N GLU A 39 15.41 -3.22 -13.92
CA GLU A 39 14.58 -4.30 -13.40
C GLU A 39 13.30 -3.78 -12.74
N ILE A 40 13.37 -2.71 -11.96
CA ILE A 40 12.21 -2.03 -11.39
C ILE A 40 11.31 -1.50 -12.51
N LYS A 41 11.87 -0.89 -13.55
CA LYS A 41 11.10 -0.38 -14.70
C LYS A 41 10.41 -1.50 -15.48
N LYS A 42 11.04 -2.66 -15.63
CA LYS A 42 10.45 -3.86 -16.26
C LYS A 42 9.37 -4.51 -15.39
N ALA A 43 9.53 -4.46 -14.06
CA ALA A 43 8.57 -5.02 -13.11
C ALA A 43 7.34 -4.12 -12.91
N ALA A 44 7.47 -2.79 -13.03
CA ALA A 44 6.41 -1.83 -12.79
C ALA A 44 5.08 -2.12 -13.53
N PRO A 45 5.04 -2.46 -14.83
CA PRO A 45 3.79 -2.80 -15.52
C PRO A 45 3.17 -4.09 -15.00
N LYS A 46 3.97 -5.09 -14.57
CA LYS A 46 3.47 -6.32 -13.95
C LYS A 46 2.86 -6.06 -12.57
N VAL A 47 3.52 -5.25 -11.76
CA VAL A 47 3.02 -4.84 -10.45
C VAL A 47 1.70 -4.07 -10.60
N ASN A 48 1.61 -3.10 -11.51
CA ASN A 48 0.38 -2.38 -11.81
C ASN A 48 -0.74 -3.30 -12.32
N TYR A 49 -0.43 -4.29 -13.16
CA TYR A 49 -1.42 -5.27 -13.63
C TYR A 49 -1.93 -6.15 -12.47
N TYR A 50 -1.03 -6.64 -11.61
CA TYR A 50 -1.40 -7.39 -10.41
C TYR A 50 -2.21 -6.53 -9.44
N ASP A 51 -1.82 -5.28 -9.19
CA ASP A 51 -2.54 -4.36 -8.33
C ASP A 51 -3.93 -4.01 -8.88
N THR A 52 -4.07 -3.83 -10.19
CA THR A 52 -5.34 -3.45 -10.80
C THR A 52 -6.27 -4.65 -11.05
N THR A 53 -5.72 -5.79 -11.48
CA THR A 53 -6.52 -6.95 -11.92
C THR A 53 -6.84 -7.91 -10.76
N LEU A 54 -5.88 -8.19 -9.87
CA LEU A 54 -6.11 -9.05 -8.70
C LEU A 54 -6.90 -8.33 -7.59
N GLN A 55 -6.76 -7.01 -7.46
CA GLN A 55 -7.60 -6.23 -6.54
C GLN A 55 -9.08 -6.23 -6.93
N SER A 56 -9.41 -6.28 -8.23
CA SER A 56 -10.78 -6.36 -8.70
C SER A 56 -11.41 -7.76 -8.53
N VAL A 57 -10.59 -8.82 -8.50
CA VAL A 57 -11.04 -10.20 -8.37
C VAL A 57 -11.25 -10.62 -6.90
N ASN A 58 -10.45 -10.12 -5.97
CA ASN A 58 -10.46 -10.50 -4.55
C ASN A 58 -11.17 -9.46 -3.67
N THR A 59 -12.39 -9.09 -4.02
CA THR A 59 -13.21 -8.22 -3.16
C THR A 59 -13.91 -9.02 -2.08
N GLN A 60 -13.97 -8.46 -0.87
CA GLN A 60 -14.61 -9.06 0.31
C GLN A 60 -15.80 -8.22 0.76
N THR A 61 -16.86 -8.88 1.23
CA THR A 61 -17.99 -8.19 1.84
C THR A 61 -17.62 -7.61 3.21
N ALA A 62 -18.37 -6.61 3.68
CA ALA A 62 -18.17 -6.05 5.02
C ALA A 62 -18.22 -7.14 6.11
N THR A 63 -19.04 -8.17 5.94
CA THR A 63 -19.14 -9.31 6.87
C THR A 63 -17.84 -10.13 6.90
N GLN A 64 -17.25 -10.39 5.72
CA GLN A 64 -15.98 -11.15 5.64
C GLN A 64 -14.83 -10.39 6.27
N VAL A 65 -14.72 -9.09 5.98
CA VAL A 65 -13.70 -8.23 6.58
C VAL A 65 -13.91 -8.11 8.10
N ALA A 66 -15.13 -7.89 8.57
CA ALA A 66 -15.43 -7.81 10.00
C ALA A 66 -15.04 -9.09 10.74
N LYS A 67 -15.39 -10.26 10.19
CA LYS A 67 -15.02 -11.56 10.77
C LYS A 67 -13.51 -11.76 10.84
N SER A 68 -12.75 -11.26 9.86
CA SER A 68 -11.27 -11.38 9.89
C SER A 68 -10.61 -10.61 11.02
N ILE A 69 -11.30 -9.63 11.62
CA ILE A 69 -10.84 -8.84 12.78
C ILE A 69 -11.65 -9.10 14.05
N GLY A 70 -12.40 -10.20 14.08
CA GLY A 70 -13.11 -10.65 15.27
C GLY A 70 -14.39 -9.86 15.63
N MET A 71 -15.03 -9.21 14.67
CA MET A 71 -16.27 -8.47 14.91
C MET A 71 -17.37 -8.77 13.88
N ASP A 72 -18.57 -8.24 14.10
CA ASP A 72 -19.66 -8.30 13.15
C ASP A 72 -19.66 -7.07 12.20
N ALA A 73 -20.38 -7.20 11.07
CA ALA A 73 -20.44 -6.14 10.06
C ALA A 73 -21.14 -4.86 10.58
N GLN A 74 -22.07 -4.98 11.52
CA GLN A 74 -22.77 -3.81 12.07
C GLN A 74 -21.81 -2.97 12.93
N LYS A 75 -21.02 -3.62 13.78
CA LYS A 75 -19.98 -2.96 14.58
C LYS A 75 -18.90 -2.34 13.69
N LEU A 76 -18.45 -3.06 12.66
CA LEU A 76 -17.50 -2.54 11.69
C LEU A 76 -18.03 -1.24 11.04
N ASN A 77 -19.24 -1.28 10.50
CA ASN A 77 -19.85 -0.12 9.85
C ASN A 77 -20.06 1.05 10.82
N LYS A 78 -20.41 0.76 12.08
CA LYS A 78 -20.51 1.77 13.13
C LYS A 78 -19.20 2.47 13.36
N HIS A 79 -18.11 1.73 13.58
CA HIS A 79 -16.77 2.29 13.78
C HIS A 79 -16.27 3.09 12.56
N LEU A 80 -16.47 2.58 11.35
CA LEU A 80 -16.10 3.28 10.12
C LEU A 80 -16.89 4.59 9.94
N LYS A 81 -18.19 4.59 10.31
CA LYS A 81 -19.02 5.80 10.31
C LYS A 81 -18.55 6.82 11.35
N GLU A 82 -18.27 6.39 12.57
CA GLU A 82 -17.75 7.22 13.67
C GLU A 82 -16.37 7.80 13.33
N ALA A 83 -15.49 7.01 12.68
CA ALA A 83 -14.22 7.47 12.16
C ALA A 83 -14.34 8.41 10.95
N GLY A 84 -15.55 8.66 10.45
CA GLY A 84 -15.82 9.56 9.34
C GLY A 84 -15.41 9.04 7.95
N ILE A 85 -15.28 7.73 7.81
CA ILE A 85 -14.82 7.08 6.57
C ILE A 85 -15.98 6.76 5.65
N ILE A 86 -17.10 6.28 6.20
CA ILE A 86 -18.30 5.90 5.45
C ILE A 86 -19.53 6.65 5.91
N TYR A 87 -20.54 6.66 5.08
CA TYR A 87 -21.89 7.13 5.39
C TYR A 87 -22.93 6.24 4.71
N TYR A 88 -24.14 6.25 5.22
CA TYR A 88 -25.25 5.45 4.68
C TYR A 88 -26.15 6.32 3.82
N GLN A 89 -26.40 5.90 2.59
CA GLN A 89 -27.31 6.57 1.65
C GLN A 89 -27.96 5.56 0.72
N SER A 90 -29.27 5.74 0.49
CA SER A 90 -30.05 4.93 -0.46
C SER A 90 -29.90 3.40 -0.29
N GLY A 91 -29.87 2.95 0.96
CA GLY A 91 -29.74 1.51 1.26
C GLY A 91 -28.31 0.97 1.18
N GLN A 92 -27.29 1.82 0.95
CA GLN A 92 -25.91 1.42 0.72
C GLN A 92 -24.93 2.21 1.60
N TRP A 93 -23.84 1.56 2.00
CA TRP A 93 -22.71 2.21 2.64
C TRP A 93 -21.76 2.76 1.58
N LEU A 94 -21.48 4.04 1.61
CA LEU A 94 -20.61 4.75 0.67
C LEU A 94 -19.41 5.36 1.39
N LEU A 95 -18.28 5.47 0.72
CA LEU A 95 -17.10 6.12 1.28
C LEU A 95 -17.17 7.64 1.08
N LYS A 96 -16.71 8.37 2.10
CA LYS A 96 -16.51 9.82 2.04
C LYS A 96 -15.21 10.16 1.33
N GLN A 97 -15.13 11.37 0.79
CA GLN A 97 -13.84 11.92 0.36
C GLN A 97 -12.95 12.22 1.59
N PRO A 98 -11.61 11.99 1.47
CA PRO A 98 -10.85 11.57 0.30
C PRO A 98 -10.80 10.03 0.09
N TYR A 99 -11.36 9.22 0.99
CA TYR A 99 -11.23 7.75 1.00
C TYR A 99 -11.81 7.09 -0.24
N ALA A 100 -12.85 7.68 -0.84
CA ALA A 100 -13.48 7.17 -2.05
C ALA A 100 -12.49 7.08 -3.23
N SER A 101 -11.52 8.00 -3.31
CA SER A 101 -10.50 8.02 -4.37
C SER A 101 -9.32 7.07 -4.12
N TRP A 102 -9.26 6.40 -2.97
CA TRP A 102 -8.13 5.54 -2.61
C TRP A 102 -8.26 4.10 -3.11
N HIS A 103 -9.30 3.81 -3.88
CA HIS A 103 -9.59 2.45 -4.38
C HIS A 103 -9.73 1.39 -3.27
N LEU A 104 -10.29 1.78 -2.12
CA LEU A 104 -10.49 0.91 -0.97
C LEU A 104 -11.71 -0.02 -1.13
N HIS A 105 -12.62 0.32 -2.03
CA HIS A 105 -13.88 -0.38 -2.24
C HIS A 105 -14.20 -0.53 -3.71
N ALA A 106 -15.13 -1.44 -3.99
CA ALA A 106 -15.81 -1.59 -5.25
C ALA A 106 -17.31 -1.79 -4.98
N THR A 107 -18.11 -1.73 -6.02
CA THR A 107 -19.55 -1.96 -5.94
C THR A 107 -19.88 -3.25 -6.68
N ARG A 108 -20.70 -4.11 -6.08
CA ARG A 108 -21.24 -5.30 -6.74
C ARG A 108 -22.74 -5.22 -6.81
N THR A 109 -23.31 -5.68 -7.92
CA THR A 109 -24.75 -5.81 -8.12
C THR A 109 -25.12 -7.29 -8.07
N GLN A 110 -26.11 -7.63 -7.27
CA GLN A 110 -26.69 -8.97 -7.19
C GLN A 110 -28.12 -8.92 -7.69
N THR A 111 -28.48 -9.85 -8.54
CA THR A 111 -29.87 -10.07 -8.96
C THR A 111 -30.51 -11.07 -8.03
N TYR A 112 -31.78 -10.85 -7.70
CA TYR A 112 -32.61 -11.77 -6.91
C TYR A 112 -34.02 -11.83 -7.50
N THR A 113 -34.69 -12.96 -7.31
CA THR A 113 -36.09 -13.14 -7.72
C THR A 113 -36.96 -12.73 -6.56
N ARG A 114 -37.93 -11.81 -6.80
CA ARG A 114 -38.96 -11.41 -5.83
C ARG A 114 -40.03 -12.49 -5.69
N SER A 115 -40.81 -12.42 -4.65
CA SER A 115 -41.95 -13.34 -4.39
C SER A 115 -43.00 -13.33 -5.49
N ASP A 116 -43.11 -12.26 -6.28
CA ASP A 116 -44.01 -12.13 -7.43
C ASP A 116 -43.44 -12.69 -8.74
N GLY A 117 -42.23 -13.29 -8.70
CA GLY A 117 -41.53 -13.83 -9.88
C GLY A 117 -40.69 -12.79 -10.66
N SER A 118 -40.79 -11.52 -10.33
CA SER A 118 -39.98 -10.48 -11.00
C SER A 118 -38.55 -10.48 -10.53
N THR A 119 -37.63 -10.03 -11.40
CA THR A 119 -36.21 -9.90 -11.07
C THR A 119 -35.91 -8.53 -10.44
N GLY A 120 -35.36 -8.53 -9.25
CA GLY A 120 -34.82 -7.33 -8.60
C GLY A 120 -33.30 -7.29 -8.65
N THR A 121 -32.73 -6.10 -8.52
CA THR A 121 -31.28 -5.91 -8.38
C THR A 121 -30.99 -5.20 -7.06
N SER A 122 -29.94 -5.63 -6.37
CA SER A 122 -29.42 -4.97 -5.17
C SER A 122 -27.95 -4.67 -5.36
N THR A 123 -27.57 -3.45 -5.10
CA THR A 123 -26.18 -2.99 -5.21
C THR A 123 -25.60 -2.82 -3.82
N TYR A 124 -24.44 -3.38 -3.58
CA TYR A 124 -23.77 -3.32 -2.28
C TYR A 124 -22.26 -3.06 -2.40
N THR A 125 -21.71 -2.47 -1.36
CA THR A 125 -20.29 -2.16 -1.29
C THR A 125 -19.48 -3.37 -0.86
N VAL A 126 -18.40 -3.62 -1.54
CA VAL A 126 -17.37 -4.62 -1.20
C VAL A 126 -16.03 -3.95 -1.01
N TRP A 127 -15.18 -4.55 -0.20
CA TRP A 127 -13.85 -4.04 0.11
C TRP A 127 -12.80 -4.71 -0.76
N THR A 128 -11.90 -3.92 -1.33
CA THR A 128 -10.71 -4.43 -2.01
C THR A 128 -9.70 -4.95 -0.99
N GLU A 129 -8.67 -5.65 -1.42
CA GLU A 129 -7.58 -6.08 -0.53
C GLU A 129 -6.89 -4.88 0.15
N LYS A 130 -6.74 -3.79 -0.58
CA LYS A 130 -6.26 -2.50 -0.04
C LYS A 130 -7.19 -1.94 1.03
N GLY A 131 -8.50 -2.02 0.80
CA GLY A 131 -9.51 -1.61 1.77
C GLY A 131 -9.50 -2.46 3.03
N LYS A 132 -9.33 -3.78 2.89
CA LYS A 132 -9.17 -4.70 4.02
C LYS A 132 -7.94 -4.36 4.86
N ARG A 133 -6.78 -4.16 4.22
CA ARG A 133 -5.54 -3.75 4.92
C ARG A 133 -5.72 -2.44 5.68
N PHE A 134 -6.41 -1.48 5.09
CA PHE A 134 -6.74 -0.21 5.75
C PHE A 134 -7.64 -0.40 6.98
N ILE A 135 -8.67 -1.25 6.88
CA ILE A 135 -9.57 -1.57 8.01
C ILE A 135 -8.83 -2.30 9.13
N VAL A 136 -7.96 -3.25 8.80
CA VAL A 136 -7.12 -3.95 9.79
C VAL A 136 -6.22 -2.96 10.53
N ALA A 137 -5.54 -2.08 9.81
CA ALA A 137 -4.71 -1.04 10.42
C ALA A 137 -5.52 -0.07 11.30
N LEU A 138 -6.74 0.31 10.88
CA LEU A 138 -7.65 1.11 11.70
C LEU A 138 -8.03 0.42 13.01
N HIS A 139 -8.37 -0.87 12.94
CA HIS A 139 -8.70 -1.67 14.11
C HIS A 139 -7.52 -1.73 15.10
N GLU A 140 -6.31 -2.01 14.62
CA GLU A 140 -5.09 -2.07 15.42
C GLU A 140 -4.68 -0.72 16.02
N CYS A 141 -5.01 0.39 15.36
CA CYS A 141 -4.78 1.75 15.84
C CYS A 141 -5.96 2.35 16.64
N GLY A 142 -6.92 1.52 17.10
CA GLY A 142 -8.08 1.99 17.86
C GLY A 142 -8.96 2.98 17.09
N TRP A 143 -9.13 2.76 15.78
CA TRP A 143 -9.95 3.55 14.85
C TRP A 143 -9.46 4.97 14.60
N LYS A 144 -8.21 5.27 14.94
CA LYS A 144 -7.56 6.55 14.67
C LYS A 144 -7.01 6.58 13.25
N VAL A 145 -7.66 7.31 12.36
CA VAL A 145 -7.33 7.35 10.93
C VAL A 145 -5.90 7.83 10.65
N LYS A 146 -5.43 8.85 11.37
CA LYS A 146 -4.06 9.39 11.19
C LYS A 146 -2.98 8.35 11.50
N ASP A 147 -3.18 7.56 12.55
CA ASP A 147 -2.23 6.53 12.97
C ASP A 147 -2.24 5.34 12.01
N ALA A 148 -3.43 4.92 11.56
CA ALA A 148 -3.58 3.87 10.54
C ALA A 148 -2.89 4.24 9.22
N ILE A 149 -3.06 5.48 8.74
CA ILE A 149 -2.39 5.97 7.52
C ILE A 149 -0.87 5.97 7.70
N ARG A 150 -0.38 6.40 8.87
CA ARG A 150 1.06 6.40 9.18
C ARG A 150 1.63 4.98 9.20
N LYS A 151 0.90 4.03 9.81
CA LYS A 151 1.28 2.63 9.85
C LYS A 151 1.40 2.03 8.46
N ILE A 152 0.39 2.19 7.61
CA ILE A 152 0.41 1.67 6.24
C ILE A 152 1.55 2.27 5.41
N LYS A 153 1.82 3.58 5.55
CA LYS A 153 2.94 4.23 4.87
C LYS A 153 4.30 3.75 5.38
N GLY A 154 4.42 3.46 6.69
CA GLY A 154 5.62 2.90 7.30
C GLY A 154 5.92 1.49 6.81
N ASP A 155 4.92 0.64 6.72
CA ASP A 155 5.04 -0.74 6.22
C ASP A 155 5.40 -0.79 4.71
N THR A 156 5.04 0.24 3.94
CA THR A 156 5.39 0.34 2.50
C THR A 156 6.84 0.78 2.27
N VAL A 157 7.47 1.43 3.25
CA VAL A 157 8.88 1.89 3.17
C VAL A 157 9.85 0.82 3.69
N ALA A 158 9.36 -0.17 4.47
CA ALA A 158 10.16 -1.24 5.07
C ALA A 158 10.16 -2.55 4.25
N ALA A 159 9.49 -2.60 3.11
CA ALA A 159 9.44 -3.72 2.17
C ALA A 159 10.13 -3.36 0.87
#